data_c705c9b02171339d8aff0e7a23017210
#
_entry.id   c705c9b02171339d8aff0e7a23017210
#
_cell.length_a   1.000
_cell.length_b   1.000
_cell.length_c   1.000
_cell.angle_alpha   90.00
_cell.angle_beta   90.00
_cell.angle_gamma   90.00
#
_symmetry.space_group_name_H-M   'P 1'
#
loop_
_entity.id
_entity.type
_entity.pdbx_description
1 polymer ?
#
loop_
_entity_poly.entity_id
_entity_poly.type
_entity_poly.pdbx_seq_one_letter_code
_entity_poly.pdbx_strand_id
1 'polypeptide(L)'
;MNMFKDYPDSKAFLSKLSTEIPDVVQDVSHTQSFLKSYSRKSEATYRGYRNEVERLLLWAWTIANKSVIQLKRPDLEAYFDFVHSPPATWVGASVQDRFKVIGGESYQNKNWRPFAAKMAKEDRAQAQAEGKSLVISTDGHLLSHEAMKICYSAISCFYDYLTDEGYAFGNPIPAIRKQSAYLIKGATQKNIKRLSDLQWQTVLDCAQSAADGDANHERTLFIVAMLKTLYLRVSELSERSNWQPAWKHFWQDNDGNQWLKVLGKGNKIRDISVPSALSPYIQRYQHYRAAQNPNFGVGSALVAKNRGTGGM
;
A
#
# COMPACT_ATOMS: atom_id res chain seq x y z
N MET A 1 10.68 -8.25 -12.19
CA MET A 1 10.57 -6.87 -12.68
C MET A 1 11.87 -6.17 -12.33
N ASN A 2 12.59 -5.69 -13.33
CA ASN A 2 13.95 -5.19 -13.14
C ASN A 2 13.87 -3.72 -12.70
N MET A 3 14.38 -3.35 -11.53
CA MET A 3 14.26 -2.01 -10.94
C MET A 3 14.78 -0.88 -11.86
N PHE A 4 15.71 -1.23 -12.76
CA PHE A 4 16.36 -0.30 -13.68
C PHE A 4 16.26 -0.71 -15.16
N LYS A 5 15.59 -1.83 -15.48
CA LYS A 5 15.55 -2.37 -16.85
C LYS A 5 14.73 -1.49 -17.81
N ASP A 6 13.84 -0.69 -17.27
CA ASP A 6 12.91 0.12 -18.03
C ASP A 6 13.33 1.60 -18.13
N TYR A 7 14.58 1.93 -17.70
CA TYR A 7 15.17 3.24 -17.95
C TYR A 7 15.86 3.21 -19.31
N PRO A 8 15.39 3.93 -20.32
CA PRO A 8 16.12 4.10 -21.58
C PRO A 8 17.54 4.62 -21.35
N ASP A 9 17.70 5.50 -20.34
CA ASP A 9 18.98 6.10 -19.94
C ASP A 9 19.65 5.37 -18.76
N SER A 10 19.08 4.25 -18.26
CA SER A 10 19.64 3.58 -17.07
C SER A 10 21.05 3.08 -17.27
N LYS A 11 21.36 2.62 -18.49
CA LYS A 11 22.72 2.20 -18.83
C LYS A 11 23.70 3.37 -18.79
N ALA A 12 23.32 4.52 -19.36
CA ALA A 12 24.14 5.72 -19.36
C ALA A 12 24.32 6.29 -17.96
N PHE A 13 23.24 6.33 -17.17
CA PHE A 13 23.28 6.77 -15.78
C PHE A 13 24.15 5.84 -14.92
N LEU A 14 23.95 4.53 -14.99
CA LEU A 14 24.75 3.55 -14.27
C LEU A 14 26.21 3.51 -14.76
N SER A 15 26.46 3.67 -16.06
CA SER A 15 27.80 3.74 -16.61
C SER A 15 28.56 4.98 -16.11
N LYS A 16 27.89 6.13 -16.01
CA LYS A 16 28.46 7.33 -15.41
C LYS A 16 28.78 7.14 -13.93
N LEU A 17 27.80 6.60 -13.17
CA LEU A 17 28.00 6.34 -11.75
C LEU A 17 29.10 5.31 -11.47
N SER A 18 29.23 4.28 -12.29
CA SER A 18 30.25 3.22 -12.11
C SER A 18 31.69 3.72 -12.33
N THR A 19 31.88 4.85 -13.00
CA THR A 19 33.18 5.53 -13.07
C THR A 19 33.54 6.23 -11.75
N GLU A 20 32.55 6.73 -11.04
CA GLU A 20 32.72 7.46 -9.77
C GLU A 20 32.64 6.51 -8.55
N ILE A 21 31.76 5.49 -8.64
CA ILE A 21 31.49 4.52 -7.58
C ILE A 21 31.55 3.11 -8.18
N PRO A 22 32.70 2.40 -8.06
CA PRO A 22 32.92 1.10 -8.74
C PRO A 22 31.87 0.03 -8.42
N ASP A 23 31.36 -0.01 -7.18
CA ASP A 23 30.45 -1.06 -6.70
C ASP A 23 28.97 -0.84 -7.04
N VAL A 24 28.62 0.23 -7.78
CA VAL A 24 27.22 0.56 -8.15
C VAL A 24 26.53 -0.60 -8.87
N VAL A 25 27.22 -1.28 -9.76
CA VAL A 25 26.67 -2.41 -10.53
C VAL A 25 26.33 -3.58 -9.59
N GLN A 26 27.16 -3.81 -8.58
CA GLN A 26 26.92 -4.84 -7.56
C GLN A 26 25.77 -4.44 -6.64
N ASP A 27 25.71 -3.18 -6.20
CA ASP A 27 24.58 -2.62 -5.45
C ASP A 27 23.26 -2.91 -6.16
N VAL A 28 23.20 -2.67 -7.48
CA VAL A 28 22.00 -2.94 -8.30
C VAL A 28 21.67 -4.44 -8.33
N SER A 29 22.68 -5.28 -8.57
CA SER A 29 22.51 -6.74 -8.67
C SER A 29 21.95 -7.33 -7.37
N HIS A 30 22.56 -6.98 -6.24
CA HIS A 30 22.11 -7.44 -4.91
C HIS A 30 20.73 -6.90 -4.56
N THR A 31 20.43 -5.63 -4.89
CA THR A 31 19.10 -5.06 -4.70
C THR A 31 18.04 -5.79 -5.50
N GLN A 32 18.31 -6.14 -6.75
CA GLN A 32 17.38 -6.89 -7.59
C GLN A 32 17.11 -8.29 -7.01
N SER A 33 18.15 -8.98 -6.55
CA SER A 33 18.05 -10.30 -5.93
C SER A 33 17.25 -10.25 -4.62
N PHE A 34 17.55 -9.27 -3.76
CA PHE A 34 16.78 -8.99 -2.55
C PHE A 34 15.30 -8.79 -2.85
N LEU A 35 14.96 -7.88 -3.75
CA LEU A 35 13.58 -7.57 -4.09
C LEU A 35 12.85 -8.75 -4.73
N LYS A 36 13.55 -9.57 -5.53
CA LYS A 36 13.00 -10.79 -6.12
C LYS A 36 12.51 -11.77 -5.06
N SER A 37 13.21 -11.88 -3.92
CA SER A 37 12.81 -12.76 -2.82
C SER A 37 11.47 -12.36 -2.20
N TYR A 38 11.15 -11.05 -2.18
CA TYR A 38 9.89 -10.52 -1.65
C TYR A 38 8.74 -10.51 -2.66
N SER A 39 9.04 -10.45 -3.96
CA SER A 39 8.00 -10.43 -5.01
C SER A 39 7.10 -11.67 -4.99
N ARG A 40 7.62 -12.80 -4.48
CA ARG A 40 6.88 -14.07 -4.35
C ARG A 40 5.96 -14.13 -3.14
N LYS A 41 6.15 -13.25 -2.15
CA LYS A 41 5.43 -13.31 -0.85
C LYS A 41 4.23 -12.36 -0.80
N SER A 42 4.45 -11.08 -1.12
CA SER A 42 3.43 -10.03 -0.99
C SER A 42 3.77 -8.84 -1.88
N GLU A 43 2.88 -8.50 -2.80
CA GLU A 43 3.06 -7.33 -3.66
C GLU A 43 3.19 -6.03 -2.87
N ALA A 44 2.41 -5.87 -1.80
CA ALA A 44 2.46 -4.68 -0.95
C ALA A 44 3.82 -4.55 -0.23
N THR A 45 4.36 -5.67 0.30
CA THR A 45 5.68 -5.70 0.93
C THR A 45 6.77 -5.42 -0.10
N TYR A 46 6.69 -6.04 -1.27
CA TYR A 46 7.62 -5.79 -2.37
C TYR A 46 7.66 -4.31 -2.75
N ARG A 47 6.48 -3.68 -2.97
CA ARG A 47 6.38 -2.27 -3.33
C ARG A 47 6.94 -1.36 -2.24
N GLY A 48 6.62 -1.65 -0.97
CA GLY A 48 7.13 -0.90 0.17
C GLY A 48 8.66 -0.99 0.27
N TYR A 49 9.21 -2.19 0.25
CA TYR A 49 10.67 -2.39 0.34
C TYR A 49 11.42 -1.81 -0.85
N ARG A 50 10.87 -1.98 -2.06
CA ARG A 50 11.42 -1.36 -3.26
C ARG A 50 11.57 0.15 -3.11
N ASN A 51 10.53 0.82 -2.63
CA ASN A 51 10.56 2.27 -2.47
C ASN A 51 11.62 2.73 -1.47
N GLU A 52 11.75 2.02 -0.35
CA GLU A 52 12.72 2.40 0.68
C GLU A 52 14.17 2.10 0.26
N VAL A 53 14.42 0.92 -0.31
CA VAL A 53 15.76 0.57 -0.80
C VAL A 53 16.20 1.47 -1.94
N GLU A 54 15.29 1.82 -2.86
CA GLU A 54 15.61 2.75 -3.94
C GLU A 54 15.96 4.15 -3.44
N ARG A 55 15.28 4.64 -2.40
CA ARG A 55 15.64 5.92 -1.76
C ARG A 55 17.05 5.86 -1.19
N LEU A 56 17.40 4.75 -0.53
CA LEU A 56 18.75 4.56 0.00
C LEU A 56 19.79 4.55 -1.11
N LEU A 57 19.57 3.80 -2.19
CA LEU A 57 20.49 3.74 -3.34
C LEU A 57 20.68 5.12 -3.97
N LEU A 58 19.58 5.82 -4.26
CA LEU A 58 19.64 7.16 -4.83
C LEU A 58 20.40 8.13 -3.93
N TRP A 59 20.12 8.11 -2.62
CA TRP A 59 20.81 8.95 -1.67
C TRP A 59 22.30 8.59 -1.55
N ALA A 60 22.61 7.32 -1.45
CA ALA A 60 23.99 6.83 -1.34
C ALA A 60 24.83 7.27 -2.54
N TRP A 61 24.30 7.12 -3.76
CA TRP A 61 25.02 7.43 -5.00
C TRP A 61 25.07 8.92 -5.32
N THR A 62 24.00 9.69 -5.03
CA THR A 62 23.90 11.09 -5.49
C THR A 62 24.18 12.13 -4.41
N ILE A 63 24.10 11.76 -3.14
CA ILE A 63 24.36 12.65 -2.00
C ILE A 63 25.63 12.24 -1.26
N ALA A 64 25.72 10.96 -0.86
CA ALA A 64 26.88 10.48 -0.13
C ALA A 64 28.06 10.12 -1.04
N ASN A 65 27.85 9.94 -2.35
CA ASN A 65 28.84 9.49 -3.35
C ASN A 65 29.53 8.17 -2.93
N LYS A 66 28.74 7.22 -2.42
CA LYS A 66 29.19 5.93 -1.90
C LYS A 66 28.32 4.79 -2.40
N SER A 67 28.92 3.60 -2.53
CA SER A 67 28.16 2.35 -2.59
C SER A 67 27.52 2.05 -1.24
N VAL A 68 26.43 1.29 -1.21
CA VAL A 68 25.73 0.93 0.04
C VAL A 68 26.59 0.13 0.99
N ILE A 69 27.58 -0.63 0.50
CA ILE A 69 28.53 -1.36 1.36
C ILE A 69 29.56 -0.45 2.03
N GLN A 70 29.79 0.73 1.47
CA GLN A 70 30.73 1.72 2.01
C GLN A 70 30.07 2.61 3.07
N LEU A 71 28.73 2.58 3.20
CA LEU A 71 28.01 3.38 4.18
C LEU A 71 28.33 2.86 5.59
N LYS A 72 28.88 3.75 6.40
CA LYS A 72 29.12 3.53 7.82
C LYS A 72 27.95 4.04 8.65
N ARG A 73 27.97 3.74 9.96
CA ARG A 73 26.93 4.20 10.87
C ARG A 73 26.60 5.69 10.78
N PRO A 74 27.58 6.64 10.76
CA PRO A 74 27.27 8.06 10.61
C PRO A 74 26.57 8.41 9.29
N ASP A 75 26.93 7.74 8.19
CA ASP A 75 26.28 7.95 6.90
C ASP A 75 24.81 7.50 6.96
N LEU A 76 24.54 6.37 7.60
CA LEU A 76 23.17 5.86 7.75
C LEU A 76 22.33 6.69 8.71
N GLU A 77 22.93 7.24 9.76
CA GLU A 77 22.26 8.22 10.63
C GLU A 77 21.89 9.48 9.81
N ALA A 78 22.83 10.03 9.03
CA ALA A 78 22.55 11.14 8.11
C ALA A 78 21.49 10.80 7.05
N TYR A 79 21.46 9.57 6.55
CA TYR A 79 20.40 9.11 5.66
C TYR A 79 19.02 9.15 6.34
N PHE A 80 18.90 8.69 7.58
CA PHE A 80 17.62 8.72 8.28
C PHE A 80 17.17 10.15 8.62
N ASP A 81 18.10 11.07 8.90
CA ASP A 81 17.82 12.49 9.06
C ASP A 81 17.28 13.07 7.73
N PHE A 82 17.94 12.75 6.63
CA PHE A 82 17.52 13.15 5.29
C PHE A 82 16.14 12.59 4.93
N VAL A 83 15.87 11.33 5.22
CA VAL A 83 14.56 10.71 4.93
C VAL A 83 13.47 11.32 5.77
N HIS A 84 13.74 11.64 7.04
CA HIS A 84 12.76 12.27 7.91
C HIS A 84 12.33 13.64 7.39
N SER A 85 13.28 14.46 6.91
CA SER A 85 13.04 15.81 6.38
C SER A 85 13.73 16.00 5.01
N PRO A 86 13.21 15.37 3.95
CA PRO A 86 13.84 15.44 2.64
C PRO A 86 13.70 16.87 2.05
N PRO A 87 14.69 17.32 1.26
CA PRO A 87 14.59 18.60 0.59
C PRO A 87 13.46 18.61 -0.44
N ALA A 88 12.88 19.80 -0.69
CA ALA A 88 11.74 19.96 -1.61
C ALA A 88 11.97 19.37 -3.01
N THR A 89 13.23 19.36 -3.49
CA THR A 89 13.62 18.76 -4.79
C THR A 89 13.39 17.25 -4.86
N TRP A 90 13.31 16.56 -3.71
CA TRP A 90 13.03 15.13 -3.59
C TRP A 90 11.56 14.82 -3.34
N VAL A 91 10.72 15.84 -3.17
CA VAL A 91 9.30 15.70 -2.83
C VAL A 91 8.45 16.13 -4.01
N GLY A 92 7.59 15.24 -4.49
CA GLY A 92 6.59 15.55 -5.50
C GLY A 92 5.28 16.03 -4.87
N ALA A 93 4.59 16.94 -5.54
CA ALA A 93 3.26 17.41 -5.10
C ALA A 93 2.17 16.32 -5.19
N SER A 94 2.44 15.23 -5.89
CA SER A 94 1.54 14.06 -5.98
C SER A 94 2.34 12.79 -6.23
N VAL A 95 1.72 11.65 -5.93
CA VAL A 95 2.28 10.34 -6.31
C VAL A 95 2.24 10.24 -7.83
N GLN A 96 3.39 10.04 -8.44
CA GLN A 96 3.56 9.87 -9.88
C GLN A 96 4.18 8.52 -10.17
N ASP A 97 3.81 7.93 -11.32
CA ASP A 97 4.51 6.76 -11.82
C ASP A 97 5.91 7.14 -12.27
N ARG A 98 6.88 6.25 -12.03
CA ARG A 98 8.28 6.47 -12.45
C ARG A 98 8.44 6.60 -13.94
N PHE A 99 7.63 5.85 -14.67
CA PHE A 99 7.67 5.76 -16.12
C PHE A 99 6.34 6.17 -16.71
N LYS A 100 6.40 6.79 -17.87
CA LYS A 100 5.25 7.04 -18.73
C LYS A 100 5.43 6.16 -19.97
N VAL A 101 4.35 5.50 -20.37
CA VAL A 101 4.30 4.76 -21.63
C VAL A 101 3.77 5.68 -22.72
N ILE A 102 4.56 5.92 -23.74
CA ILE A 102 4.21 6.76 -24.91
C ILE A 102 4.51 5.93 -26.16
N GLY A 103 3.50 5.69 -26.97
CA GLY A 103 3.67 4.87 -28.20
C GLY A 103 4.10 3.42 -27.97
N GLY A 104 3.83 2.85 -26.76
CA GLY A 104 4.26 1.50 -26.36
C GLY A 104 5.68 1.43 -25.79
N GLU A 105 6.41 2.52 -25.79
CA GLU A 105 7.74 2.62 -25.18
C GLU A 105 7.67 3.30 -23.80
N SER A 106 8.57 2.89 -22.90
CA SER A 106 8.62 3.37 -21.50
C SER A 106 9.67 4.47 -21.37
N TYR A 107 9.24 5.65 -20.93
CA TYR A 107 10.08 6.83 -20.71
C TYR A 107 10.11 7.23 -19.25
N GLN A 108 11.25 7.75 -18.77
CA GLN A 108 11.36 8.29 -17.43
C GLN A 108 10.38 9.45 -17.25
N ASN A 109 9.59 9.40 -16.16
CA ASN A 109 8.72 10.49 -15.79
C ASN A 109 9.51 11.57 -15.03
N LYS A 110 9.79 12.69 -15.70
CA LYS A 110 10.53 13.82 -15.13
C LYS A 110 9.87 14.43 -13.88
N ASN A 111 8.56 14.19 -13.68
CA ASN A 111 7.81 14.67 -12.53
C ASN A 111 7.83 13.68 -11.35
N TRP A 112 8.36 12.47 -11.54
CA TRP A 112 8.51 11.53 -10.44
C TRP A 112 9.54 12.01 -9.43
N ARG A 113 9.21 11.83 -8.15
CA ARG A 113 10.12 12.11 -7.03
C ARG A 113 10.07 10.93 -6.04
N PRO A 114 11.17 10.67 -5.29
CA PRO A 114 11.22 9.58 -4.31
C PRO A 114 10.21 9.71 -3.17
N PHE A 115 9.82 10.92 -2.83
CA PHE A 115 8.79 11.23 -1.86
C PHE A 115 7.60 11.93 -2.53
N ALA A 116 6.43 11.84 -1.92
CA ALA A 116 5.26 12.58 -2.36
C ALA A 116 4.54 13.18 -1.16
N ALA A 117 4.34 14.47 -1.20
CA ALA A 117 3.50 15.16 -0.23
C ALA A 117 2.05 14.68 -0.39
N LYS A 118 1.37 14.45 0.73
CA LYS A 118 -0.04 14.05 0.75
C LYS A 118 -0.82 15.14 1.47
N MET A 119 -1.77 15.70 0.77
CA MET A 119 -2.79 16.53 1.40
C MET A 119 -3.80 15.62 2.12
N ALA A 120 -4.22 16.00 3.32
CA ALA A 120 -5.30 15.32 4.01
C ALA A 120 -6.58 15.33 3.16
N LYS A 121 -7.42 14.31 3.29
CA LYS A 121 -8.66 14.23 2.49
C LYS A 121 -9.60 15.38 2.80
N GLU A 122 -9.63 15.81 4.07
CA GLU A 122 -10.43 16.93 4.56
C GLU A 122 -9.99 18.24 3.90
N ASP A 123 -8.68 18.53 3.89
CA ASP A 123 -8.12 19.73 3.25
C ASP A 123 -8.38 19.75 1.74
N ARG A 124 -8.31 18.56 1.11
CA ARG A 124 -8.63 18.42 -0.33
C ARG A 124 -10.10 18.69 -0.60
N ALA A 125 -11.00 18.15 0.21
CA ALA A 125 -12.43 18.36 0.08
C ALA A 125 -12.79 19.82 0.30
N GLN A 126 -12.19 20.47 1.30
CA GLN A 126 -12.39 21.89 1.58
C GLN A 126 -11.88 22.76 0.44
N ALA A 127 -10.66 22.55 -0.05
CA ALA A 127 -10.12 23.31 -1.16
C ALA A 127 -10.96 23.15 -2.45
N GLN A 128 -11.50 21.94 -2.68
CA GLN A 128 -12.40 21.68 -3.80
C GLN A 128 -13.74 22.39 -3.64
N ALA A 129 -14.29 22.41 -2.42
CA ALA A 129 -15.55 23.14 -2.13
C ALA A 129 -15.37 24.67 -2.25
N GLU A 130 -14.18 25.17 -1.92
CA GLU A 130 -13.84 26.60 -2.00
C GLU A 130 -13.36 27.04 -3.41
N GLY A 131 -13.31 26.12 -4.39
CA GLY A 131 -12.82 26.40 -5.75
C GLY A 131 -11.35 26.82 -5.81
N LYS A 132 -10.58 26.53 -4.74
CA LYS A 132 -9.15 26.88 -4.66
C LYS A 132 -8.31 25.87 -5.43
N SER A 133 -7.27 26.36 -6.13
CA SER A 133 -6.26 25.51 -6.74
C SER A 133 -5.53 24.71 -5.65
N LEU A 134 -5.44 23.39 -5.84
CA LEU A 134 -4.74 22.47 -4.94
C LEU A 134 -3.22 22.67 -5.06
N VAL A 135 -2.67 23.67 -4.41
CA VAL A 135 -1.22 23.85 -4.29
C VAL A 135 -0.74 23.08 -3.06
N ILE A 136 -0.09 21.94 -3.30
CA ILE A 136 0.54 21.15 -2.25
C ILE A 136 1.95 21.70 -2.06
N SER A 137 2.21 22.29 -0.89
CA SER A 137 3.58 22.66 -0.52
C SER A 137 4.44 21.41 -0.38
N THR A 138 5.59 21.40 -1.02
CA THR A 138 6.62 20.38 -0.85
C THR A 138 7.65 20.76 0.20
N ASP A 139 7.61 22.03 0.63
CA ASP A 139 8.50 22.54 1.68
C ASP A 139 8.04 22.08 3.06
N GLY A 140 9.00 21.74 3.92
CA GLY A 140 8.71 21.26 5.26
C GLY A 140 8.06 19.87 5.32
N HIS A 141 8.16 19.08 4.24
CA HIS A 141 7.67 17.70 4.26
C HIS A 141 8.41 16.85 5.30
N LEU A 142 7.65 16.25 6.20
CA LEU A 142 8.19 15.36 7.23
C LEU A 142 7.58 13.97 7.09
N LEU A 143 8.42 12.94 7.18
CA LEU A 143 7.92 11.58 7.25
C LEU A 143 7.29 11.31 8.63
N SER A 144 6.13 10.67 8.62
CA SER A 144 5.45 10.26 9.84
C SER A 144 6.24 9.17 10.58
N HIS A 145 6.03 9.08 11.90
CA HIS A 145 6.60 8.03 12.74
C HIS A 145 6.40 6.60 12.17
N GLU A 146 5.21 6.31 11.64
CA GLU A 146 4.94 4.98 11.05
C GLU A 146 5.69 4.78 9.72
N ALA A 147 5.86 5.84 8.92
CA ALA A 147 6.67 5.78 7.70
C ALA A 147 8.15 5.57 8.04
N MET A 148 8.67 6.25 9.06
CA MET A 148 10.05 6.03 9.55
C MET A 148 10.25 4.58 10.02
N LYS A 149 9.30 3.98 10.74
CA LYS A 149 9.38 2.56 11.11
C LYS A 149 9.49 1.62 9.92
N ILE A 150 8.71 1.89 8.87
CA ILE A 150 8.76 1.10 7.64
C ILE A 150 10.13 1.24 7.00
N CYS A 151 10.67 2.47 6.92
CA CYS A 151 11.98 2.75 6.39
C CYS A 151 13.06 1.96 7.15
N TYR A 152 13.14 2.10 8.48
CA TYR A 152 14.09 1.34 9.31
C TYR A 152 13.97 -0.17 9.12
N SER A 153 12.75 -0.69 9.04
CA SER A 153 12.53 -2.12 8.87
C SER A 153 12.95 -2.62 7.49
N ALA A 154 12.65 -1.88 6.43
CA ALA A 154 13.03 -2.25 5.07
C ALA A 154 14.54 -2.21 4.87
N ILE A 155 15.20 -1.15 5.37
CA ILE A 155 16.67 -1.00 5.25
C ILE A 155 17.39 -2.03 6.13
N SER A 156 16.88 -2.34 7.34
CA SER A 156 17.42 -3.43 8.15
C SER A 156 17.37 -4.77 7.43
N CYS A 157 16.20 -5.14 6.88
CA CYS A 157 16.08 -6.38 6.11
C CYS A 157 16.99 -6.41 4.88
N PHE A 158 17.26 -5.26 4.26
CA PHE A 158 18.20 -5.18 3.14
C PHE A 158 19.63 -5.41 3.59
N TYR A 159 20.07 -4.80 4.71
CA TYR A 159 21.41 -5.04 5.25
C TYR A 159 21.59 -6.45 5.82
N ASP A 160 20.55 -7.07 6.41
CA ASP A 160 20.57 -8.48 6.78
C ASP A 160 20.87 -9.35 5.57
N TYR A 161 20.13 -9.12 4.45
CA TYR A 161 20.36 -9.81 3.19
C TYR A 161 21.78 -9.59 2.65
N LEU A 162 22.28 -8.34 2.62
CA LEU A 162 23.64 -8.04 2.15
C LEU A 162 24.71 -8.72 3.01
N THR A 163 24.46 -8.90 4.29
CA THR A 163 25.35 -9.58 5.24
C THR A 163 25.31 -11.10 5.00
N ASP A 164 24.12 -11.68 4.81
CA ASP A 164 23.95 -13.11 4.53
C ASP A 164 24.61 -13.52 3.21
N GLU A 165 24.59 -12.63 2.20
CA GLU A 165 25.27 -12.82 0.91
C GLU A 165 26.78 -12.50 0.96
N GLY A 166 27.32 -12.08 2.11
CA GLY A 166 28.73 -11.72 2.26
C GLY A 166 29.14 -10.42 1.59
N TYR A 167 28.18 -9.59 1.15
CA TYR A 167 28.44 -8.31 0.49
C TYR A 167 28.66 -7.17 1.48
N ALA A 168 28.04 -7.22 2.66
CA ALA A 168 28.29 -6.30 3.77
C ALA A 168 28.82 -7.02 5.01
N PHE A 169 29.66 -6.35 5.80
CA PHE A 169 30.22 -6.91 7.03
C PHE A 169 29.18 -7.14 8.14
N GLY A 170 28.06 -6.44 8.11
CA GLY A 170 27.03 -6.53 9.12
C GLY A 170 25.92 -5.51 8.93
N ASN A 171 24.89 -5.62 9.77
CA ASN A 171 23.74 -4.74 9.77
C ASN A 171 23.86 -3.70 10.92
N PRO A 172 24.16 -2.42 10.64
CA PRO A 172 24.23 -1.38 11.68
C PRO A 172 22.85 -0.83 12.09
N ILE A 173 21.81 -1.12 11.34
CA ILE A 173 20.48 -0.50 11.51
C ILE A 173 19.84 -0.80 12.87
N PRO A 174 19.90 -2.02 13.45
CA PRO A 174 19.35 -2.28 14.77
C PRO A 174 19.94 -1.40 15.88
N ALA A 175 21.25 -1.11 15.79
CA ALA A 175 21.93 -0.24 16.76
C ALA A 175 21.49 1.23 16.61
N ILE A 176 21.41 1.74 15.38
CA ILE A 176 20.91 3.09 15.07
C ILE A 176 19.46 3.23 15.53
N ARG A 177 18.62 2.22 15.24
CA ARG A 177 17.20 2.20 15.58
C ARG A 177 16.93 2.36 17.08
N LYS A 178 17.78 1.75 17.93
CA LYS A 178 17.63 1.84 19.40
C LYS A 178 17.81 3.26 19.93
N GLN A 179 18.59 4.08 19.24
CA GLN A 179 18.93 5.44 19.65
C GLN A 179 18.19 6.52 18.87
N SER A 180 17.37 6.13 17.89
CA SER A 180 16.67 7.06 16.99
C SER A 180 15.57 7.84 17.71
N ALA A 181 15.70 9.17 17.73
CA ALA A 181 14.66 10.08 18.20
C ALA A 181 13.36 9.98 17.38
N TYR A 182 13.44 9.61 16.10
CA TYR A 182 12.29 9.49 15.19
C TYR A 182 11.35 8.32 15.54
N LEU A 183 11.81 7.39 16.37
CA LEU A 183 11.05 6.20 16.78
C LEU A 183 10.57 6.28 18.22
N ILE A 184 10.92 7.34 18.94
CA ILE A 184 10.37 7.60 20.27
C ILE A 184 8.90 8.00 20.10
N LYS A 185 8.01 7.20 20.64
CA LYS A 185 6.61 7.60 20.72
C LYS A 185 6.48 8.69 21.75
N GLY A 186 6.16 9.90 21.34
CA GLY A 186 5.59 10.88 22.27
C GLY A 186 4.36 10.28 22.95
N ALA A 187 4.07 10.73 24.17
CA ALA A 187 2.86 10.36 24.93
C ALA A 187 1.60 10.91 24.23
N THR A 188 1.35 10.50 22.99
CA THR A 188 0.12 10.81 22.27
C THR A 188 -0.95 9.83 22.69
N GLN A 189 -1.97 10.32 23.34
CA GLN A 189 -3.19 9.59 23.59
C GLN A 189 -3.73 9.08 22.24
N LYS A 190 -3.68 7.78 22.03
CA LYS A 190 -4.26 7.20 20.81
C LYS A 190 -5.77 7.44 20.84
N ASN A 191 -6.24 8.41 20.11
CA ASN A 191 -7.66 8.52 19.84
C ASN A 191 -8.12 7.20 19.23
N ILE A 192 -9.08 6.55 19.88
CA ILE A 192 -9.68 5.31 19.39
C ILE A 192 -10.46 5.67 18.13
N LYS A 193 -9.89 5.37 16.96
CA LYS A 193 -10.53 5.61 15.65
C LYS A 193 -11.55 4.49 15.37
N ARG A 194 -12.58 4.41 16.16
CA ARG A 194 -13.72 3.53 15.88
C ARG A 194 -15.01 4.35 15.95
N LEU A 195 -15.97 3.99 15.11
CA LEU A 195 -17.31 4.55 15.19
C LEU A 195 -18.03 3.97 16.42
N SER A 196 -18.80 4.79 17.12
CA SER A 196 -19.77 4.32 18.12
C SER A 196 -20.92 3.58 17.42
N ASP A 197 -21.73 2.84 18.21
CA ASP A 197 -22.87 2.14 17.65
C ASP A 197 -23.88 3.09 16.99
N LEU A 198 -24.10 4.27 17.59
CA LEU A 198 -24.95 5.31 17.01
C LEU A 198 -24.40 5.83 15.67
N GLN A 199 -23.09 6.10 15.60
CA GLN A 199 -22.45 6.52 14.37
C GLN A 199 -22.54 5.43 13.30
N TRP A 200 -22.34 4.15 13.66
CA TRP A 200 -22.53 3.04 12.77
C TRP A 200 -23.97 2.92 12.27
N GLN A 201 -24.95 3.12 13.14
CA GLN A 201 -26.35 3.11 12.74
C GLN A 201 -26.62 4.23 11.73
N THR A 202 -26.15 5.45 11.99
CA THR A 202 -26.27 6.58 11.06
C THR A 202 -25.66 6.27 9.70
N VAL A 203 -24.45 5.66 9.66
CA VAL A 203 -23.80 5.26 8.39
C VAL A 203 -24.64 4.24 7.63
N LEU A 204 -25.25 3.28 8.35
CA LEU A 204 -26.08 2.25 7.73
C LEU A 204 -27.39 2.85 7.20
N ASP A 205 -28.04 3.72 7.97
CA ASP A 205 -29.28 4.41 7.57
C ASP A 205 -29.06 5.31 6.34
N CYS A 206 -27.94 6.04 6.32
CA CYS A 206 -27.54 6.83 5.14
C CYS A 206 -27.30 5.94 3.90
N ALA A 207 -26.62 4.81 4.08
CA ALA A 207 -26.36 3.88 2.98
C ALA A 207 -27.66 3.24 2.47
N GLN A 208 -28.59 2.93 3.37
CA GLN A 208 -29.91 2.39 3.02
C GLN A 208 -30.75 3.43 2.28
N SER A 209 -30.85 4.66 2.79
CA SER A 209 -31.58 5.75 2.13
C SER A 209 -31.03 6.06 0.74
N ALA A 210 -29.71 6.01 0.58
CA ALA A 210 -29.08 6.17 -0.72
C ALA A 210 -29.46 5.04 -1.70
N ALA A 211 -29.49 3.78 -1.24
CA ALA A 211 -29.88 2.63 -2.03
C ALA A 211 -31.39 2.59 -2.35
N ASP A 212 -32.21 3.13 -1.45
CA ASP A 212 -33.67 3.28 -1.68
C ASP A 212 -33.95 4.34 -2.77
N GLY A 213 -33.12 5.38 -2.85
CA GLY A 213 -33.22 6.43 -3.87
C GLY A 213 -32.58 6.08 -5.22
N ASP A 214 -31.48 5.33 -5.20
CA ASP A 214 -30.76 4.91 -6.42
C ASP A 214 -30.14 3.53 -6.23
N ALA A 215 -30.61 2.56 -7.04
CA ALA A 215 -30.16 1.17 -7.00
C ALA A 215 -28.64 1.00 -7.23
N ASN A 216 -27.94 1.97 -7.80
CA ASN A 216 -26.48 1.93 -7.92
C ASN A 216 -25.77 1.90 -6.56
N HIS A 217 -26.45 2.33 -5.49
CA HIS A 217 -25.94 2.30 -4.12
C HIS A 217 -26.17 0.98 -3.39
N GLU A 218 -26.90 0.01 -3.97
CA GLU A 218 -27.10 -1.34 -3.39
C GLU A 218 -25.78 -2.02 -3.02
N ARG A 219 -24.78 -1.88 -3.89
CA ARG A 219 -23.43 -2.38 -3.64
C ARG A 219 -22.81 -1.73 -2.41
N THR A 220 -22.99 -0.44 -2.22
CA THR A 220 -22.44 0.31 -1.08
C THR A 220 -23.11 -0.13 0.22
N LEU A 221 -24.43 -0.24 0.23
CA LEU A 221 -25.19 -0.74 1.36
C LEU A 221 -24.74 -2.13 1.78
N PHE A 222 -24.63 -3.06 0.81
CA PHE A 222 -24.16 -4.42 1.10
C PHE A 222 -22.76 -4.46 1.69
N ILE A 223 -21.79 -3.70 1.13
CA ILE A 223 -20.43 -3.62 1.66
C ILE A 223 -20.44 -3.08 3.10
N VAL A 224 -21.16 -1.99 3.37
CA VAL A 224 -21.24 -1.39 4.72
C VAL A 224 -21.83 -2.38 5.71
N ALA A 225 -22.93 -3.06 5.36
CA ALA A 225 -23.55 -4.07 6.20
C ALA A 225 -22.60 -5.24 6.51
N MET A 226 -21.90 -5.77 5.47
CA MET A 226 -20.91 -6.84 5.63
C MET A 226 -19.76 -6.43 6.55
N LEU A 227 -19.18 -5.24 6.33
CA LEU A 227 -18.04 -4.75 7.13
C LEU A 227 -18.42 -4.53 8.58
N LYS A 228 -19.60 -3.95 8.84
CA LYS A 228 -20.11 -3.71 10.19
C LYS A 228 -20.40 -5.01 10.92
N THR A 229 -21.14 -5.92 10.29
CA THR A 229 -21.71 -7.10 10.95
C THR A 229 -20.68 -8.21 11.12
N LEU A 230 -19.80 -8.41 10.14
CA LEU A 230 -18.83 -9.50 10.14
C LEU A 230 -17.41 -9.05 10.51
N TYR A 231 -17.20 -7.77 10.81
CA TYR A 231 -15.87 -7.20 11.15
C TYR A 231 -14.79 -7.55 10.12
N LEU A 232 -15.17 -7.57 8.85
CA LEU A 232 -14.27 -7.88 7.75
C LEU A 232 -13.30 -6.74 7.47
N ARG A 233 -12.11 -7.12 7.00
CA ARG A 233 -11.25 -6.15 6.33
C ARG A 233 -11.75 -5.95 4.90
N VAL A 234 -11.65 -4.70 4.39
CA VAL A 234 -12.02 -4.41 2.98
C VAL A 234 -11.32 -5.38 2.02
N SER A 235 -10.05 -5.71 2.29
CA SER A 235 -9.28 -6.67 1.48
C SER A 235 -9.79 -8.10 1.53
N GLU A 236 -10.69 -8.46 2.42
CA GLU A 236 -11.32 -9.80 2.49
C GLU A 236 -12.55 -9.89 1.60
N LEU A 237 -13.12 -8.73 1.22
CA LEU A 237 -14.17 -8.62 0.20
C LEU A 237 -13.60 -8.39 -1.22
N SER A 238 -12.30 -8.11 -1.33
CA SER A 238 -11.66 -7.76 -2.59
C SER A 238 -11.03 -8.97 -3.26
N GLU A 239 -11.08 -9.00 -4.61
CA GLU A 239 -10.39 -9.99 -5.43
C GLU A 239 -8.86 -9.90 -5.25
N ARG A 240 -8.20 -11.04 -5.18
CA ARG A 240 -6.74 -11.19 -5.11
C ARG A 240 -6.31 -12.19 -6.18
N SER A 241 -5.02 -12.22 -6.50
CA SER A 241 -4.44 -13.13 -7.50
C SER A 241 -4.74 -14.62 -7.24
N ASN A 242 -4.92 -15.00 -5.96
CA ASN A 242 -5.14 -16.40 -5.52
C ASN A 242 -6.49 -16.63 -4.85
N TRP A 243 -7.36 -15.62 -4.79
CA TRP A 243 -8.65 -15.72 -4.12
C TRP A 243 -9.67 -14.74 -4.67
N GLN A 244 -10.79 -15.23 -5.12
CA GLN A 244 -11.95 -14.44 -5.51
C GLN A 244 -13.10 -14.68 -4.53
N PRO A 245 -13.47 -13.70 -3.68
CA PRO A 245 -14.68 -13.80 -2.88
C PRO A 245 -15.90 -14.00 -3.77
N ALA A 246 -16.68 -15.04 -3.50
CA ALA A 246 -17.82 -15.44 -4.31
C ALA A 246 -18.97 -15.94 -3.44
N TRP A 247 -20.20 -15.96 -3.99
CA TRP A 247 -21.38 -16.42 -3.27
C TRP A 247 -21.28 -17.86 -2.80
N LYS A 248 -20.53 -18.73 -3.47
CA LYS A 248 -20.26 -20.12 -3.07
C LYS A 248 -19.51 -20.24 -1.74
N HIS A 249 -18.96 -19.17 -1.23
CA HIS A 249 -18.27 -19.16 0.07
C HIS A 249 -19.23 -19.00 1.26
N PHE A 250 -20.51 -18.68 1.03
CA PHE A 250 -21.53 -18.88 2.02
C PHE A 250 -21.89 -20.37 2.10
N TRP A 251 -21.99 -20.87 3.31
CA TRP A 251 -22.37 -22.26 3.55
C TRP A 251 -23.11 -22.37 4.88
N GLN A 252 -23.82 -23.48 5.10
CA GLN A 252 -24.60 -23.75 6.28
C GLN A 252 -24.08 -25.03 6.93
N ASP A 253 -23.95 -25.02 8.27
CA ASP A 253 -23.60 -26.21 9.01
C ASP A 253 -24.83 -27.10 9.26
N ASN A 254 -24.61 -28.25 9.94
CA ASN A 254 -25.68 -29.22 10.22
C ASN A 254 -26.73 -28.69 11.22
N ASP A 255 -26.40 -27.66 11.99
CA ASP A 255 -27.29 -27.03 12.97
C ASP A 255 -28.06 -25.84 12.34
N GLY A 256 -27.87 -25.58 11.07
CA GLY A 256 -28.53 -24.49 10.32
C GLY A 256 -27.86 -23.13 10.46
N ASN A 257 -26.70 -23.03 11.11
CA ASN A 257 -25.97 -21.78 11.22
C ASN A 257 -25.31 -21.41 9.87
N GLN A 258 -25.38 -20.15 9.52
CA GLN A 258 -24.77 -19.64 8.30
C GLN A 258 -23.34 -19.17 8.55
N TRP A 259 -22.45 -19.48 7.61
CA TRP A 259 -21.04 -19.18 7.65
C TRP A 259 -20.57 -18.56 6.36
N LEU A 260 -19.55 -17.71 6.44
CA LEU A 260 -18.83 -17.15 5.28
C LEU A 260 -17.36 -17.52 5.36
N LYS A 261 -16.86 -18.22 4.35
CA LYS A 261 -15.44 -18.52 4.19
C LYS A 261 -14.69 -17.34 3.61
N VAL A 262 -13.63 -16.86 4.28
CA VAL A 262 -12.83 -15.72 3.86
C VAL A 262 -11.34 -16.03 3.89
N LEU A 263 -10.57 -15.39 2.99
CA LEU A 263 -9.10 -15.44 3.00
C LEU A 263 -8.55 -14.24 3.77
N GLY A 264 -8.00 -14.48 4.96
CA GLY A 264 -7.41 -13.48 5.82
C GLY A 264 -5.96 -13.13 5.50
N LYS A 265 -5.30 -12.44 6.40
CA LYS A 265 -3.87 -12.10 6.33
C LYS A 265 -3.02 -13.37 6.41
N GLY A 266 -1.98 -13.44 5.59
CA GLY A 266 -1.05 -14.59 5.55
C GLY A 266 -1.65 -15.83 4.88
N ASN A 267 -2.61 -15.64 3.95
CA ASN A 267 -3.29 -16.72 3.21
C ASN A 267 -4.01 -17.75 4.11
N LYS A 268 -4.46 -17.31 5.29
CA LYS A 268 -5.22 -18.16 6.19
C LYS A 268 -6.70 -18.05 5.88
N ILE A 269 -7.31 -19.19 5.54
CA ILE A 269 -8.76 -19.30 5.38
C ILE A 269 -9.39 -19.44 6.77
N ARG A 270 -10.50 -18.72 7.00
CA ARG A 270 -11.33 -18.86 8.19
C ARG A 270 -12.80 -18.78 7.83
N ASP A 271 -13.62 -19.41 8.61
CA ASP A 271 -15.06 -19.29 8.55
C ASP A 271 -15.52 -18.24 9.58
N ILE A 272 -16.47 -17.42 9.19
CA ILE A 272 -17.06 -16.36 10.01
C ILE A 272 -18.56 -16.64 10.10
N SER A 273 -19.09 -16.67 11.31
CA SER A 273 -20.53 -16.81 11.53
C SER A 273 -21.28 -15.60 10.93
N VAL A 274 -22.36 -15.88 10.23
CA VAL A 274 -23.22 -14.88 9.58
C VAL A 274 -24.50 -14.72 10.41
N PRO A 275 -24.62 -13.64 11.19
CA PRO A 275 -25.81 -13.39 11.97
C PRO A 275 -27.05 -13.17 11.11
N SER A 276 -28.22 -13.58 11.61
CA SER A 276 -29.51 -13.38 10.92
C SER A 276 -29.82 -11.93 10.58
N ALA A 277 -29.29 -10.98 11.37
CA ALA A 277 -29.41 -9.54 11.09
C ALA A 277 -28.80 -9.11 9.75
N LEU A 278 -27.88 -9.89 9.17
CA LEU A 278 -27.29 -9.61 7.86
C LEU A 278 -28.14 -10.14 6.70
N SER A 279 -29.03 -11.11 6.96
CA SER A 279 -29.83 -11.79 5.93
C SER A 279 -30.63 -10.84 5.04
N PRO A 280 -31.32 -9.78 5.54
CA PRO A 280 -32.03 -8.84 4.68
C PRO A 280 -31.14 -8.13 3.66
N TYR A 281 -29.93 -7.76 4.05
CA TYR A 281 -28.96 -7.10 3.16
C TYR A 281 -28.40 -8.07 2.11
N ILE A 282 -28.17 -9.33 2.49
CA ILE A 282 -27.76 -10.40 1.58
C ILE A 282 -28.83 -10.61 0.52
N GLN A 283 -30.09 -10.84 0.92
CA GLN A 283 -31.21 -11.10 0.02
C GLN A 283 -31.46 -9.91 -0.92
N ARG A 284 -31.44 -8.69 -0.36
CA ARG A 284 -31.63 -7.45 -1.14
C ARG A 284 -30.56 -7.30 -2.22
N TYR A 285 -29.29 -7.50 -1.86
CA TYR A 285 -28.21 -7.40 -2.82
C TYR A 285 -28.19 -8.54 -3.84
N GLN A 286 -28.57 -9.77 -3.46
CA GLN A 286 -28.74 -10.87 -4.39
C GLN A 286 -29.84 -10.58 -5.42
N HIS A 287 -30.96 -10.05 -4.98
CA HIS A 287 -32.06 -9.66 -5.87
C HIS A 287 -31.61 -8.59 -6.87
N TYR A 288 -30.96 -7.54 -6.40
CA TYR A 288 -30.36 -6.50 -7.25
C TYR A 288 -29.40 -7.10 -8.27
N ARG A 289 -28.51 -7.98 -7.85
CA ARG A 289 -27.51 -8.61 -8.74
C ARG A 289 -28.14 -9.53 -9.78
N ALA A 290 -29.16 -10.28 -9.42
CA ALA A 290 -29.92 -11.14 -10.35
C ALA A 290 -30.65 -10.32 -11.40
N ALA A 291 -31.23 -9.18 -11.03
CA ALA A 291 -31.89 -8.26 -11.99
C ALA A 291 -30.89 -7.63 -12.99
N GLN A 292 -29.63 -7.40 -12.55
CA GLN A 292 -28.60 -6.82 -13.41
C GLN A 292 -27.86 -7.84 -14.30
N ASN A 293 -27.88 -9.11 -13.91
CA ASN A 293 -27.12 -10.15 -14.62
C ASN A 293 -27.90 -11.48 -14.63
N PRO A 294 -28.44 -11.89 -15.76
CA PRO A 294 -29.16 -13.17 -15.89
C PRO A 294 -28.31 -14.40 -15.52
N ASN A 295 -26.98 -14.31 -15.62
CA ASN A 295 -26.04 -15.38 -15.25
C ASN A 295 -25.57 -15.30 -13.79
N PHE A 296 -26.23 -14.50 -12.96
CA PHE A 296 -25.88 -14.41 -11.54
C PHE A 296 -26.17 -15.73 -10.83
N GLY A 297 -25.20 -16.21 -10.07
CA GLY A 297 -25.31 -17.46 -9.36
C GLY A 297 -24.20 -17.65 -8.31
N VAL A 298 -24.14 -18.82 -7.72
CA VAL A 298 -23.21 -19.13 -6.61
C VAL A 298 -21.72 -18.94 -6.95
N GLY A 299 -21.36 -19.06 -8.21
CA GLY A 299 -20.00 -18.80 -8.70
C GLY A 299 -19.68 -17.32 -8.92
N SER A 300 -20.69 -16.43 -8.88
CA SER A 300 -20.49 -15.02 -9.10
C SER A 300 -19.68 -14.37 -7.98
N ALA A 301 -18.92 -13.32 -8.33
CA ALA A 301 -18.19 -12.53 -7.35
C ALA A 301 -19.14 -12.01 -6.25
N LEU A 302 -18.69 -12.08 -5.00
CA LEU A 302 -19.47 -11.64 -3.83
C LEU A 302 -19.84 -10.18 -3.94
N VAL A 303 -18.88 -9.33 -4.31
CA VAL A 303 -19.09 -7.91 -4.56
C VAL A 303 -18.64 -7.60 -5.99
N ALA A 304 -19.55 -7.05 -6.81
CA ALA A 304 -19.23 -6.65 -8.18
C ALA A 304 -18.28 -5.45 -8.24
N LYS A 305 -17.50 -5.31 -9.31
CA LYS A 305 -16.79 -4.07 -9.63
C LYS A 305 -17.80 -2.97 -9.99
N ASN A 306 -17.43 -1.71 -9.74
CA ASN A 306 -18.26 -0.57 -10.20
C ASN A 306 -18.21 -0.39 -11.72
N ARG A 307 -17.10 -0.80 -12.34
CA ARG A 307 -16.89 -0.73 -13.80
C ARG A 307 -16.19 -2.01 -14.25
N GLY A 308 -16.62 -2.55 -15.38
CA GLY A 308 -16.10 -3.78 -15.93
C GLY A 308 -16.67 -5.04 -15.28
N THR A 309 -16.18 -6.22 -15.69
CA THR A 309 -16.58 -7.55 -15.20
C THR A 309 -15.65 -8.04 -14.09
N GLY A 310 -16.17 -8.87 -13.18
CA GLY A 310 -15.39 -9.49 -12.09
C GLY A 310 -15.74 -8.98 -10.70
N GLY A 311 -14.92 -9.36 -9.71
CA GLY A 311 -15.06 -8.98 -8.30
C GLY A 311 -14.39 -7.64 -7.96
N MET A 312 -14.71 -7.12 -6.77
CA MET A 312 -14.10 -5.90 -6.19
C MET A 312 -12.61 -6.10 -5.91
#